data_ddc2a1678b2b17f790b8b8ce0e71d8ba
#
_entry.id   ddc2a1678b2b17f790b8b8ce0e71d8ba
#
_cell.length_a   1.000
_cell.length_b   1.000
_cell.length_c   1.000
_cell.angle_alpha   90.00
_cell.angle_beta   90.00
_cell.angle_gamma   90.00
#
_symmetry.space_group_name_H-M   'P 1'
#
loop_
_entity.id
_entity.type
_entity.pdbx_description
1 polymer ?
#
loop_
_entity_poly.entity_id
_entity_poly.type
_entity_poly.pdbx_seq_one_letter_code
_entity_poly.pdbx_strand_id
1 'polypeptide(L)'
;KKNIEICNNFNCINKIYERPTSISTFYNLRKSINSEKYDYFFVFSPSWFGLLLGLLSKSKTKAALILQSRYKSNFFSKFWKILFSNIFFSHLKVVNRYKQIQNDQNIHQTRMMMDLVFNAGIGLAEDAKIGSIFPITFKIKKTRPMCLIHLSSKWINQHNSEDKFIEFLESLNQKDYTFYLTTDETTKNKFSKIFNKYLVCNDWQSLMNDDEKIIICEDFNFEKWVSLINQSDIIITPECGCVHISSLTNSKLCIIYQNKISRKHYEEYTPWKKEFLGLETDDNQLNSKLLNFIQ
;
A
#
# COMPACT_ATOMS: atom_id res chain seq x y z
N LYS A 1 7.54 3.42 12.68
CA LYS A 1 8.39 4.51 12.13
C LYS A 1 8.07 4.77 10.64
N LYS A 2 8.09 3.78 9.73
CA LYS A 2 7.82 3.99 8.27
C LYS A 2 6.51 4.73 7.97
N ASN A 3 5.43 4.48 8.72
CA ASN A 3 4.14 5.14 8.47
C ASN A 3 4.12 6.63 8.89
N ILE A 4 5.03 7.09 9.73
CA ILE A 4 5.12 8.49 10.15
C ILE A 4 5.53 9.37 8.96
N GLU A 5 6.50 8.92 8.17
CA GLU A 5 6.95 9.63 6.97
C GLU A 5 5.80 9.83 5.97
N ILE A 6 4.96 8.80 5.80
CA ILE A 6 3.76 8.90 4.97
C ILE A 6 2.80 9.95 5.53
N CYS A 7 2.49 9.87 6.83
CA CYS A 7 1.51 10.74 7.46
C CYS A 7 1.94 12.22 7.48
N ASN A 8 3.23 12.52 7.57
CA ASN A 8 3.76 13.88 7.57
C ASN A 8 3.50 14.64 6.25
N ASN A 9 3.21 13.93 5.16
CA ASN A 9 2.90 14.55 3.87
C ASN A 9 1.43 14.97 3.74
N PHE A 10 0.57 14.64 4.72
CA PHE A 10 -0.83 15.06 4.71
C PHE A 10 -1.04 16.34 5.50
N ASN A 11 -1.33 17.45 4.83
CA ASN A 11 -1.59 18.74 5.47
C ASN A 11 -2.81 18.74 6.42
N CYS A 12 -3.70 17.75 6.29
CA CYS A 12 -4.85 17.58 7.18
C CYS A 12 -4.52 16.83 8.48
N ILE A 13 -3.31 16.31 8.63
CA ILE A 13 -2.88 15.64 9.85
C ILE A 13 -2.14 16.64 10.74
N ASN A 14 -2.81 17.08 11.80
CA ASN A 14 -2.21 18.03 12.73
C ASN A 14 -1.26 17.39 13.74
N LYS A 15 -1.48 16.12 14.10
CA LYS A 15 -0.69 15.44 15.12
C LYS A 15 -0.62 13.93 14.90
N ILE A 16 0.56 13.37 15.06
CA ILE A 16 0.82 11.94 14.95
C ILE A 16 1.31 11.43 16.29
N TYR A 17 0.76 10.33 16.74
CA TYR A 17 1.15 9.66 17.98
C TYR A 17 1.71 8.28 17.67
N GLU A 18 2.86 7.96 18.26
CA GLU A 18 3.41 6.62 18.20
C GLU A 18 2.64 5.67 19.12
N ARG A 19 2.57 4.40 18.71
CA ARG A 19 1.98 3.36 19.53
C ARG A 19 2.83 3.19 20.80
N PRO A 20 2.24 3.29 22.02
CA PRO A 20 2.96 3.10 23.25
C PRO A 20 3.45 1.66 23.42
N THR A 21 4.60 1.52 24.05
CA THR A 21 5.25 0.24 24.34
C THR A 21 5.09 -0.20 25.80
N SER A 22 4.60 0.70 26.68
CA SER A 22 4.39 0.44 28.10
C SER A 22 3.06 1.01 28.60
N ILE A 23 2.65 0.61 29.81
CA ILE A 23 1.44 1.13 30.47
C ILE A 23 1.56 2.63 30.74
N SER A 24 2.73 3.11 31.18
CA SER A 24 2.95 4.54 31.46
C SER A 24 2.85 5.39 30.18
N THR A 25 3.46 4.93 29.07
CA THR A 25 3.36 5.61 27.78
C THR A 25 1.93 5.57 27.22
N PHE A 26 1.16 4.51 27.48
CA PHE A 26 -0.27 4.46 27.17
C PHE A 26 -1.08 5.52 27.95
N TYR A 27 -0.80 5.68 29.22
CA TYR A 27 -1.48 6.67 30.05
C TYR A 27 -1.18 8.10 29.58
N ASN A 28 0.07 8.38 29.25
CA ASN A 28 0.50 9.66 28.69
C ASN A 28 -0.17 9.94 27.33
N LEU A 29 -0.24 8.94 26.45
CA LEU A 29 -0.94 9.06 25.17
C LEU A 29 -2.42 9.37 25.37
N ARG A 30 -3.10 8.64 26.26
CA ARG A 30 -4.51 8.91 26.62
C ARG A 30 -4.71 10.33 27.13
N LYS A 31 -3.85 10.80 28.03
CA LYS A 31 -3.91 12.17 28.57
C LYS A 31 -3.74 13.19 27.45
N SER A 32 -2.80 12.99 26.57
CA SER A 32 -2.54 13.84 25.40
C SER A 32 -3.75 13.90 24.46
N ILE A 33 -4.35 12.76 24.11
CA ILE A 33 -5.52 12.70 23.24
C ILE A 33 -6.72 13.41 23.91
N ASN A 34 -6.93 13.19 25.20
CA ASN A 34 -8.05 13.79 25.92
C ASN A 34 -7.90 15.30 26.13
N SER A 35 -6.67 15.84 26.14
CA SER A 35 -6.44 17.30 26.22
C SER A 35 -6.81 18.03 24.93
N GLU A 36 -6.77 17.34 23.77
CA GLU A 36 -7.12 17.92 22.46
C GLU A 36 -8.65 18.08 22.28
N LYS A 37 -9.47 17.41 23.10
CA LYS A 37 -10.95 17.49 23.08
C LYS A 37 -11.57 17.15 21.72
N TYR A 38 -11.09 16.09 21.07
CA TYR A 38 -11.65 15.63 19.80
C TYR A 38 -13.13 15.27 19.90
N ASP A 39 -13.95 15.70 18.95
CA ASP A 39 -15.37 15.35 18.89
C ASP A 39 -15.59 13.90 18.46
N TYR A 40 -14.73 13.39 17.56
CA TYR A 40 -14.85 12.05 16.99
C TYR A 40 -13.61 11.21 17.28
N PHE A 41 -13.82 9.91 17.52
CA PHE A 41 -12.77 8.91 17.63
C PHE A 41 -13.09 7.72 16.74
N PHE A 42 -12.29 7.52 15.68
CA PHE A 42 -12.46 6.41 14.73
C PHE A 42 -11.40 5.34 14.92
N VAL A 43 -11.84 4.07 14.97
CA VAL A 43 -10.95 2.89 14.97
C VAL A 43 -11.12 2.15 13.64
N PHE A 44 -10.27 2.43 12.67
CA PHE A 44 -10.28 1.76 11.36
C PHE A 44 -9.51 0.44 11.33
N SER A 45 -8.58 0.23 12.26
CA SER A 45 -7.84 -1.02 12.44
C SER A 45 -8.07 -1.55 13.86
N PRO A 46 -9.01 -2.48 14.06
CA PRO A 46 -9.51 -2.85 15.38
C PRO A 46 -8.53 -3.75 16.14
N SER A 47 -7.46 -3.18 16.65
CA SER A 47 -6.64 -3.78 17.69
C SER A 47 -7.28 -3.55 19.06
N TRP A 48 -7.05 -4.44 20.03
CA TRP A 48 -7.49 -4.20 21.41
C TRP A 48 -6.98 -2.87 21.96
N PHE A 49 -5.78 -2.48 21.58
CA PHE A 49 -5.21 -1.18 21.92
C PHE A 49 -6.06 -0.01 21.39
N GLY A 50 -6.42 -0.02 20.12
CA GLY A 50 -7.25 1.03 19.49
C GLY A 50 -8.65 1.09 20.13
N LEU A 51 -9.26 -0.06 20.39
CA LEU A 51 -10.57 -0.15 21.03
C LEU A 51 -10.54 0.38 22.47
N LEU A 52 -9.52 0.00 23.26
CA LEU A 52 -9.35 0.48 24.62
C LEU A 52 -9.08 2.00 24.66
N LEU A 53 -8.26 2.50 23.73
CA LEU A 53 -8.00 3.93 23.64
C LEU A 53 -9.28 4.70 23.28
N GLY A 54 -10.09 4.19 22.36
CA GLY A 54 -11.40 4.72 22.00
C GLY A 54 -12.38 4.74 23.19
N LEU A 55 -12.44 3.64 23.95
CA LEU A 55 -13.24 3.58 25.18
C LEU A 55 -12.86 4.71 26.16
N LEU A 56 -11.55 4.86 26.40
CA LEU A 56 -10.99 5.79 27.38
C LEU A 56 -10.87 7.23 26.84
N SER A 57 -11.16 7.47 25.58
CA SER A 57 -11.21 8.82 25.01
C SER A 57 -12.44 9.57 25.54
N LYS A 58 -12.32 10.91 25.61
CA LYS A 58 -13.44 11.81 25.97
C LYS A 58 -14.24 12.26 24.75
N SER A 59 -14.02 11.68 23.58
CA SER A 59 -14.74 12.04 22.35
C SER A 59 -16.22 11.76 22.47
N LYS A 60 -17.04 12.66 21.94
CA LYS A 60 -18.52 12.56 21.98
C LYS A 60 -19.01 11.37 21.13
N THR A 61 -18.46 11.24 19.93
CA THR A 61 -18.80 10.18 18.98
C THR A 61 -17.63 9.22 18.84
N LYS A 62 -17.89 7.93 19.02
CA LYS A 62 -16.89 6.85 18.89
C LYS A 62 -17.38 5.86 17.88
N ALA A 63 -16.56 5.56 16.89
CA ALA A 63 -16.90 4.67 15.79
C ALA A 63 -15.80 3.62 15.56
N ALA A 64 -16.19 2.37 15.28
CA ALA A 64 -15.24 1.29 15.04
C ALA A 64 -15.63 0.44 13.83
N LEU A 65 -14.62 0.11 13.01
CA LEU A 65 -14.71 -0.84 11.91
C LEU A 65 -14.11 -2.17 12.34
N ILE A 66 -14.93 -3.20 12.54
CA ILE A 66 -14.47 -4.54 12.91
C ILE A 66 -14.38 -5.41 11.67
N LEU A 67 -13.15 -5.66 11.22
CA LEU A 67 -12.86 -6.55 10.10
C LEU A 67 -12.62 -7.97 10.60
N GLN A 68 -13.49 -8.90 10.22
CA GLN A 68 -13.28 -10.31 10.48
C GLN A 68 -12.23 -10.89 9.51
N SER A 69 -11.65 -12.05 9.86
CA SER A 69 -10.63 -12.70 9.02
C SER A 69 -11.14 -13.01 7.62
N ARG A 70 -10.24 -13.01 6.64
CA ARG A 70 -10.48 -13.54 5.29
C ARG A 70 -10.58 -15.06 5.25
N TYR A 71 -10.01 -15.72 6.26
CA TYR A 71 -10.01 -17.16 6.37
C TYR A 71 -11.08 -17.61 7.37
N LYS A 72 -11.61 -18.85 7.15
CA LYS A 72 -12.49 -19.47 8.13
C LYS A 72 -11.75 -19.54 9.48
N SER A 73 -12.30 -18.96 10.51
CA SER A 73 -11.66 -18.88 11.83
C SER A 73 -12.67 -19.04 12.94
N ASN A 74 -12.20 -19.52 14.10
CA ASN A 74 -13.03 -19.74 15.27
C ASN A 74 -13.75 -18.47 15.70
N PHE A 75 -15.04 -18.57 15.95
CA PHE A 75 -15.94 -17.48 16.30
C PHE A 75 -15.53 -16.76 17.60
N PHE A 76 -15.01 -17.49 18.58
CA PHE A 76 -14.78 -17.00 19.94
C PHE A 76 -13.87 -15.77 20.05
N SER A 77 -12.75 -15.73 19.34
CA SER A 77 -11.80 -14.61 19.47
C SER A 77 -12.35 -13.27 18.93
N LYS A 78 -13.40 -13.32 18.12
CA LYS A 78 -14.02 -12.14 17.48
C LYS A 78 -15.27 -11.69 18.22
N PHE A 79 -15.97 -12.61 18.85
CA PHE A 79 -17.18 -12.33 19.62
C PHE A 79 -16.94 -11.23 20.66
N TRP A 80 -15.86 -11.33 21.42
CA TRP A 80 -15.53 -10.36 22.45
C TRP A 80 -15.23 -8.95 21.90
N LYS A 81 -14.58 -8.84 20.74
CA LYS A 81 -14.35 -7.52 20.12
C LYS A 81 -15.67 -6.89 19.66
N ILE A 82 -16.57 -7.68 19.08
CA ILE A 82 -17.87 -7.20 18.63
C ILE A 82 -18.72 -6.79 19.83
N LEU A 83 -18.80 -7.63 20.86
CA LEU A 83 -19.56 -7.36 22.08
C LEU A 83 -19.04 -6.08 22.77
N PHE A 84 -17.74 -5.98 23.00
CA PHE A 84 -17.09 -4.80 23.57
C PHE A 84 -17.41 -3.55 22.75
N SER A 85 -17.29 -3.63 21.43
CA SER A 85 -17.51 -2.47 20.56
C SER A 85 -18.98 -2.07 20.53
N ASN A 86 -19.92 -3.01 20.57
CA ASN A 86 -21.37 -2.70 20.66
C ASN A 86 -21.74 -1.94 21.94
N ILE A 87 -21.05 -2.22 23.04
CA ILE A 87 -21.33 -1.56 24.33
C ILE A 87 -20.77 -0.14 24.39
N PHE A 88 -19.58 0.08 23.82
CA PHE A 88 -18.80 1.30 24.07
C PHE A 88 -18.64 2.23 22.87
N PHE A 89 -19.08 1.83 21.68
CA PHE A 89 -19.00 2.65 20.47
C PHE A 89 -20.39 3.02 19.96
N SER A 90 -20.59 4.29 19.64
CA SER A 90 -21.86 4.80 19.12
C SER A 90 -22.19 4.27 17.74
N HIS A 91 -21.15 4.03 16.92
CA HIS A 91 -21.28 3.53 15.57
C HIS A 91 -20.33 2.34 15.35
N LEU A 92 -20.90 1.23 14.90
CA LEU A 92 -20.14 0.01 14.65
C LEU A 92 -20.46 -0.53 13.27
N LYS A 93 -19.40 -0.78 12.47
CA LYS A 93 -19.49 -1.53 11.22
C LYS A 93 -18.72 -2.84 11.36
N VAL A 94 -19.43 -3.97 11.31
CA VAL A 94 -18.83 -5.31 11.34
C VAL A 94 -18.85 -5.88 9.94
N VAL A 95 -17.69 -6.28 9.43
CA VAL A 95 -17.52 -6.82 8.08
C VAL A 95 -17.00 -8.26 8.14
N ASN A 96 -17.78 -9.19 7.63
CA ASN A 96 -17.38 -10.59 7.48
C ASN A 96 -16.68 -10.80 6.14
N ARG A 97 -15.37 -10.56 6.09
CA ARG A 97 -14.58 -10.68 4.87
C ARG A 97 -14.59 -12.07 4.26
N TYR A 98 -14.61 -13.12 5.08
CA TYR A 98 -14.71 -14.49 4.59
C TYR A 98 -15.98 -14.70 3.76
N LYS A 99 -17.14 -14.27 4.29
CA LYS A 99 -18.41 -14.37 3.55
C LYS A 99 -18.41 -13.49 2.29
N GLN A 100 -17.87 -12.29 2.35
CA GLN A 100 -17.76 -11.42 1.17
C GLN A 100 -16.94 -12.07 0.06
N ILE A 101 -15.79 -12.65 0.39
CA ILE A 101 -14.93 -13.36 -0.57
C ILE A 101 -15.65 -14.57 -1.17
N GLN A 102 -16.37 -15.35 -0.36
CA GLN A 102 -17.13 -16.52 -0.85
C GLN A 102 -18.27 -16.15 -1.80
N ASN A 103 -18.90 -15.01 -1.57
CA ASN A 103 -20.07 -14.56 -2.34
C ASN A 103 -19.73 -13.60 -3.47
N ASP A 104 -18.45 -13.38 -3.78
CA ASP A 104 -17.97 -12.38 -4.75
C ASP A 104 -18.52 -10.95 -4.49
N GLN A 105 -18.68 -10.61 -3.21
CA GLN A 105 -19.22 -9.32 -2.74
C GLN A 105 -18.15 -8.49 -2.02
N ASN A 106 -16.93 -8.51 -2.54
CA ASN A 106 -15.84 -7.76 -1.93
C ASN A 106 -16.10 -6.25 -1.97
N ILE A 107 -16.03 -5.63 -0.80
CA ILE A 107 -16.15 -4.18 -0.67
C ILE A 107 -14.76 -3.60 -0.39
N HIS A 108 -14.41 -2.57 -1.13
CA HIS A 108 -13.13 -1.89 -0.95
C HIS A 108 -13.00 -1.31 0.46
N GLN A 109 -11.83 -1.46 1.08
CA GLN A 109 -11.62 -1.03 2.47
C GLN A 109 -11.87 0.46 2.68
N THR A 110 -11.45 1.31 1.73
CA THR A 110 -11.74 2.74 1.77
C THR A 110 -13.26 3.00 1.82
N ARG A 111 -14.07 2.26 1.05
CA ARG A 111 -15.53 2.39 1.10
C ARG A 111 -16.08 2.02 2.47
N MET A 112 -15.59 0.96 3.07
CA MET A 112 -15.99 0.55 4.43
C MET A 112 -15.70 1.64 5.47
N MET A 113 -14.53 2.30 5.35
CA MET A 113 -14.13 3.41 6.24
C MET A 113 -15.01 4.64 6.00
N MET A 114 -15.26 5.00 4.74
CA MET A 114 -16.13 6.13 4.38
C MET A 114 -17.56 5.93 4.89
N ASP A 115 -18.12 4.74 4.71
CA ASP A 115 -19.45 4.42 5.22
C ASP A 115 -19.54 4.56 6.75
N LEU A 116 -18.47 4.16 7.47
CA LEU A 116 -18.44 4.34 8.92
C LEU A 116 -18.41 5.83 9.31
N VAL A 117 -17.61 6.64 8.61
CA VAL A 117 -17.50 8.09 8.82
C VAL A 117 -18.84 8.77 8.52
N PHE A 118 -19.48 8.42 7.41
CA PHE A 118 -20.78 8.93 7.02
C PHE A 118 -21.87 8.58 8.06
N ASN A 119 -21.91 7.33 8.50
CA ASN A 119 -22.86 6.88 9.55
C ASN A 119 -22.63 7.58 10.89
N ALA A 120 -21.43 8.07 11.16
CA ALA A 120 -21.13 8.88 12.33
C ALA A 120 -21.54 10.36 12.19
N GLY A 121 -22.20 10.73 11.09
CA GLY A 121 -22.74 12.08 10.84
C GLY A 121 -21.75 13.05 10.19
N ILE A 122 -20.64 12.57 9.63
CA ILE A 122 -19.69 13.40 8.89
C ILE A 122 -19.99 13.30 7.40
N GLY A 123 -20.36 14.42 6.78
CA GLY A 123 -20.54 14.51 5.35
C GLY A 123 -19.24 14.19 4.59
N LEU A 124 -19.34 13.39 3.52
CA LEU A 124 -18.22 13.04 2.67
C LEU A 124 -18.35 13.75 1.32
N ALA A 125 -17.29 14.37 0.86
CA ALA A 125 -17.24 14.92 -0.49
C ALA A 125 -17.17 13.76 -1.49
N GLU A 126 -18.23 13.54 -2.27
CA GLU A 126 -18.29 12.48 -3.27
C GLU A 126 -17.26 12.68 -4.38
N ASP A 127 -16.91 13.93 -4.68
CA ASP A 127 -16.01 14.33 -5.77
C ASP A 127 -14.55 14.54 -5.32
N ALA A 128 -14.18 14.05 -4.14
CA ALA A 128 -12.79 14.15 -3.70
C ALA A 128 -11.84 13.53 -4.73
N LYS A 129 -11.03 14.38 -5.37
CA LYS A 129 -10.00 13.93 -6.30
C LYS A 129 -8.88 13.25 -5.52
N ILE A 130 -8.49 12.09 -6.01
CA ILE A 130 -7.30 11.41 -5.53
C ILE A 130 -6.14 11.90 -6.40
N GLY A 131 -5.09 12.39 -5.75
CA GLY A 131 -3.88 12.83 -6.43
C GLY A 131 -2.66 12.61 -5.57
N SER A 132 -1.48 12.74 -6.15
CA SER A 132 -0.25 12.64 -5.37
C SER A 132 -0.14 13.82 -4.42
N ILE A 133 0.01 13.50 -3.15
CA ILE A 133 0.28 14.45 -2.06
C ILE A 133 1.78 14.54 -1.76
N PHE A 134 2.57 13.68 -2.38
CA PHE A 134 4.00 13.61 -2.13
C PHE A 134 4.75 14.54 -3.07
N PRO A 135 5.66 15.39 -2.54
CA PRO A 135 6.46 16.27 -3.37
C PRO A 135 7.43 15.47 -4.22
N ILE A 136 7.72 15.98 -5.41
CA ILE A 136 8.83 15.50 -6.23
C ILE A 136 10.09 16.19 -5.70
N THR A 137 10.95 15.43 -5.00
CA THR A 137 12.17 15.96 -4.37
C THR A 137 13.34 16.07 -5.34
N PHE A 138 13.30 15.38 -6.47
CA PHE A 138 14.24 15.51 -7.57
C PHE A 138 13.55 15.26 -8.91
N LYS A 139 14.11 15.78 -10.00
CA LYS A 139 13.62 15.55 -11.36
C LYS A 139 14.66 14.78 -12.17
N ILE A 140 14.22 13.70 -12.81
CA ILE A 140 15.00 12.95 -13.78
C ILE A 140 14.80 13.62 -15.14
N LYS A 141 15.90 13.89 -15.84
CA LYS A 141 15.83 14.34 -17.23
C LYS A 141 15.48 13.12 -18.10
N LYS A 142 14.23 13.03 -18.49
CA LYS A 142 13.75 11.95 -19.33
C LYS A 142 14.20 12.14 -20.78
N THR A 143 14.94 11.18 -21.31
CA THR A 143 15.18 11.05 -22.76
C THR A 143 14.26 10.00 -23.36
N ARG A 144 13.77 9.05 -22.52
CA ARG A 144 12.80 8.00 -22.84
C ARG A 144 11.69 7.97 -21.79
N PRO A 145 10.51 7.38 -22.09
CA PRO A 145 9.52 7.08 -21.08
C PRO A 145 10.08 6.18 -19.98
N MET A 146 9.57 6.32 -18.76
CA MET A 146 10.07 5.63 -17.59
C MET A 146 9.14 4.49 -17.17
N CYS A 147 9.69 3.30 -17.00
CA CYS A 147 8.98 2.16 -16.42
C CYS A 147 9.62 1.78 -15.08
N LEU A 148 8.89 1.87 -13.99
CA LEU A 148 9.33 1.40 -12.68
C LEU A 148 8.85 -0.02 -12.44
N ILE A 149 9.78 -0.89 -12.07
CA ILE A 149 9.50 -2.27 -11.66
C ILE A 149 9.92 -2.42 -10.19
N HIS A 150 8.95 -2.61 -9.30
CA HIS A 150 9.24 -2.79 -7.89
C HIS A 150 9.52 -4.26 -7.56
N LEU A 151 10.78 -4.56 -7.22
CA LEU A 151 11.21 -5.88 -6.81
C LEU A 151 10.84 -6.12 -5.35
N SER A 152 9.98 -7.07 -5.07
CA SER A 152 9.72 -7.54 -3.72
C SER A 152 9.93 -9.05 -3.64
N SER A 153 10.13 -9.57 -2.44
CA SER A 153 10.24 -11.01 -2.23
C SER A 153 9.03 -11.81 -2.75
N LYS A 154 7.89 -11.16 -2.89
CA LYS A 154 6.67 -11.77 -3.43
C LYS A 154 6.85 -12.15 -4.91
N TRP A 155 7.64 -11.40 -5.67
CA TRP A 155 7.87 -11.68 -7.08
C TRP A 155 8.65 -12.99 -7.30
N ILE A 156 9.71 -13.22 -6.52
CA ILE A 156 10.57 -14.43 -6.66
C ILE A 156 9.97 -15.63 -5.94
N ASN A 157 9.43 -15.46 -4.74
CA ASN A 157 8.95 -16.58 -3.93
C ASN A 157 7.77 -17.32 -4.56
N GLN A 158 7.20 -16.77 -5.60
CA GLN A 158 5.90 -17.22 -6.01
C GLN A 158 5.87 -17.98 -7.31
N HIS A 159 6.88 -18.00 -8.15
CA HIS A 159 6.90 -18.83 -9.37
C HIS A 159 8.06 -18.55 -10.35
N ASN A 160 8.78 -17.45 -10.18
CA ASN A 160 9.92 -17.18 -11.07
C ASN A 160 11.22 -17.33 -10.30
N SER A 161 12.06 -18.23 -10.72
CA SER A 161 13.46 -18.20 -10.35
C SER A 161 14.03 -16.84 -10.75
N GLU A 162 15.08 -16.39 -10.09
CA GLU A 162 15.79 -15.17 -10.48
C GLU A 162 16.21 -15.21 -11.96
N ASP A 163 16.54 -16.37 -12.48
CA ASP A 163 16.94 -16.56 -13.90
C ASP A 163 15.78 -16.24 -14.87
N LYS A 164 14.57 -16.72 -14.60
CA LYS A 164 13.40 -16.37 -15.43
C LYS A 164 13.07 -14.89 -15.37
N PHE A 165 13.32 -14.26 -14.24
CA PHE A 165 13.12 -12.81 -14.13
C PHE A 165 14.20 -12.04 -14.90
N ILE A 166 15.44 -12.53 -14.94
CA ILE A 166 16.52 -11.99 -15.78
C ILE A 166 16.15 -12.12 -17.27
N GLU A 167 15.65 -13.26 -17.71
CA GLU A 167 15.16 -13.46 -19.09
C GLU A 167 14.06 -12.43 -19.45
N PHE A 168 13.14 -12.18 -18.52
CA PHE A 168 12.15 -11.12 -18.71
C PHE A 168 12.80 -9.74 -18.84
N LEU A 169 13.75 -9.37 -17.95
CA LEU A 169 14.47 -8.10 -18.03
C LEU A 169 15.24 -7.94 -19.33
N GLU A 170 15.87 -9.01 -19.83
CA GLU A 170 16.58 -9.01 -21.13
C GLU A 170 15.63 -8.70 -22.29
N SER A 171 14.42 -9.24 -22.25
CA SER A 171 13.39 -8.96 -23.26
C SER A 171 12.96 -7.49 -23.30
N LEU A 172 13.13 -6.75 -22.20
CA LEU A 172 12.82 -5.32 -22.12
C LEU A 172 13.81 -4.44 -22.91
N ASN A 173 15.01 -4.94 -23.24
CA ASN A 173 16.01 -4.20 -24.04
C ASN A 173 15.49 -3.79 -25.42
N GLN A 174 14.46 -4.47 -25.93
CA GLN A 174 13.83 -4.13 -27.21
C GLN A 174 12.81 -2.99 -27.10
N LYS A 175 12.44 -2.60 -25.87
CA LYS A 175 11.47 -1.52 -25.62
C LYS A 175 12.15 -0.17 -25.52
N ASP A 176 11.51 0.88 -25.98
CA ASP A 176 12.01 2.25 -25.91
C ASP A 176 11.62 2.92 -24.58
N TYR A 177 12.10 2.34 -23.48
CA TYR A 177 11.90 2.81 -22.11
C TYR A 177 13.20 2.76 -21.33
N THR A 178 13.32 3.59 -20.32
CA THR A 178 14.28 3.39 -19.23
C THR A 178 13.58 2.67 -18.08
N PHE A 179 14.14 1.55 -17.62
CA PHE A 179 13.57 0.71 -16.57
C PHE A 179 14.29 0.93 -15.24
N TYR A 180 13.55 1.36 -14.24
CA TYR A 180 14.05 1.55 -12.89
C TYR A 180 13.57 0.41 -12.00
N LEU A 181 14.51 -0.39 -11.52
CA LEU A 181 14.24 -1.49 -10.59
C LEU A 181 14.39 -0.97 -9.17
N THR A 182 13.32 -0.97 -8.37
CA THR A 182 13.38 -0.55 -6.96
C THR A 182 13.17 -1.75 -6.04
N THR A 183 13.88 -1.79 -4.92
CA THR A 183 13.77 -2.89 -3.95
C THR A 183 13.89 -2.39 -2.51
N ASP A 184 13.54 -3.23 -1.56
CA ASP A 184 13.83 -3.00 -0.16
C ASP A 184 15.09 -3.80 0.26
N GLU A 185 15.72 -3.35 1.35
CA GLU A 185 16.94 -3.97 1.91
C GLU A 185 16.78 -5.48 2.16
N THR A 186 15.58 -5.92 2.58
CA THR A 186 15.32 -7.33 2.89
C THR A 186 15.22 -8.19 1.64
N THR A 187 14.96 -7.60 0.49
CA THR A 187 14.74 -8.28 -0.78
C THR A 187 16.02 -8.37 -1.61
N LYS A 188 16.97 -7.44 -1.43
CA LYS A 188 18.25 -7.38 -2.17
C LYS A 188 18.98 -8.73 -2.24
N ASN A 189 19.14 -9.41 -1.11
CA ASN A 189 19.85 -10.68 -1.03
C ASN A 189 19.21 -11.81 -1.87
N LYS A 190 17.95 -11.66 -2.24
CA LYS A 190 17.23 -12.63 -3.08
C LYS A 190 17.40 -12.39 -4.58
N PHE A 191 17.99 -11.27 -4.96
CA PHE A 191 18.20 -10.82 -6.32
C PHE A 191 19.69 -10.64 -6.64
N SER A 192 20.57 -11.44 -6.07
CA SER A 192 22.03 -11.27 -6.17
C SER A 192 22.53 -11.28 -7.62
N LYS A 193 21.99 -12.13 -8.48
CA LYS A 193 22.38 -12.21 -9.90
C LYS A 193 21.96 -10.94 -10.66
N ILE A 194 20.79 -10.39 -10.35
CA ILE A 194 20.29 -9.15 -10.96
C ILE A 194 21.19 -7.99 -10.56
N PHE A 195 21.54 -7.87 -9.28
CA PHE A 195 22.43 -6.81 -8.77
C PHE A 195 23.85 -6.89 -9.36
N ASN A 196 24.34 -8.08 -9.72
CA ASN A 196 25.63 -8.26 -10.36
C ASN A 196 25.59 -7.97 -11.87
N LYS A 197 24.41 -7.96 -12.47
CA LYS A 197 24.26 -7.84 -13.93
C LYS A 197 23.98 -6.42 -14.41
N TYR A 198 23.26 -5.63 -13.63
CA TYR A 198 22.79 -4.32 -14.03
C TYR A 198 23.41 -3.19 -13.20
N LEU A 199 23.41 -1.98 -13.77
CA LEU A 199 23.90 -0.79 -13.08
C LEU A 199 23.14 -0.53 -11.78
N VAL A 200 23.87 -0.36 -10.68
CA VAL A 200 23.31 -0.03 -9.37
C VAL A 200 23.57 1.43 -9.05
N CYS A 201 22.51 2.18 -8.76
CA CYS A 201 22.56 3.59 -8.39
C CYS A 201 22.01 3.79 -6.98
N ASN A 202 22.81 4.44 -6.12
CA ASN A 202 22.47 4.72 -4.72
C ASN A 202 22.00 6.17 -4.52
N ASP A 203 22.17 7.02 -5.53
CA ASP A 203 21.69 8.39 -5.51
C ASP A 203 21.01 8.76 -6.85
N TRP A 204 20.19 9.81 -6.79
CA TRP A 204 19.43 10.25 -7.95
C TRP A 204 20.29 10.98 -9.01
N GLN A 205 21.47 11.50 -8.64
CA GLN A 205 22.36 12.20 -9.58
C GLN A 205 22.95 11.21 -10.58
N SER A 206 23.24 9.99 -10.13
CA SER A 206 23.68 8.89 -10.98
C SER A 206 22.62 8.45 -12.00
N LEU A 207 21.32 8.70 -11.73
CA LEU A 207 20.25 8.39 -12.66
C LEU A 207 20.17 9.32 -13.87
N MET A 208 20.97 10.39 -13.91
CA MET A 208 21.00 11.33 -15.03
C MET A 208 21.87 10.85 -16.20
N ASN A 209 22.60 9.75 -16.05
CA ASN A 209 23.41 9.16 -17.11
C ASN A 209 22.55 8.17 -17.91
N ASP A 210 22.06 8.63 -19.05
CA ASP A 210 21.00 8.01 -19.85
C ASP A 210 21.40 6.85 -20.75
N ASP A 211 22.61 6.35 -20.67
CA ASP A 211 23.08 5.30 -21.58
C ASP A 211 22.53 3.91 -21.23
N GLU A 212 22.19 3.70 -19.97
CA GLU A 212 21.72 2.40 -19.48
C GLU A 212 20.19 2.30 -19.55
N LYS A 213 19.71 1.18 -20.11
CA LYS A 213 18.26 0.92 -20.19
C LYS A 213 17.65 0.37 -18.91
N ILE A 214 18.42 -0.36 -18.10
CA ILE A 214 17.97 -1.02 -16.87
C ILE A 214 18.86 -0.57 -15.72
N ILE A 215 18.28 0.11 -14.74
CA ILE A 215 18.99 0.71 -13.62
C ILE A 215 18.37 0.24 -12.31
N ILE A 216 19.18 -0.24 -11.39
CA ILE A 216 18.73 -0.63 -10.05
C ILE A 216 18.87 0.56 -9.11
N CYS A 217 17.77 0.99 -8.51
CA CYS A 217 17.74 2.06 -7.51
C CYS A 217 17.81 1.43 -6.11
N GLU A 218 19.01 1.48 -5.54
CA GLU A 218 19.30 0.91 -4.21
C GLU A 218 19.29 2.03 -3.14
N ASP A 219 18.87 1.66 -1.93
CA ASP A 219 18.92 2.53 -0.74
C ASP A 219 18.20 3.89 -0.88
N PHE A 220 17.23 3.97 -1.76
CA PHE A 220 16.39 5.13 -1.85
C PHE A 220 15.50 5.22 -0.59
N ASN A 221 15.65 6.33 0.14
CA ASN A 221 14.73 6.64 1.22
C ASN A 221 13.30 6.82 0.68
N PHE A 222 12.31 6.91 1.56
CA PHE A 222 10.90 6.99 1.18
C PHE A 222 10.61 8.15 0.21
N GLU A 223 11.16 9.33 0.45
CA GLU A 223 10.94 10.53 -0.40
C GLU A 223 11.50 10.36 -1.82
N LYS A 224 12.73 9.83 -1.93
CA LYS A 224 13.35 9.55 -3.22
C LYS A 224 12.58 8.49 -3.99
N TRP A 225 12.19 7.41 -3.30
CA TRP A 225 11.41 6.33 -3.91
C TRP A 225 10.05 6.82 -4.42
N VAL A 226 9.33 7.62 -3.65
CA VAL A 226 8.06 8.22 -4.06
C VAL A 226 8.25 9.21 -5.21
N SER A 227 9.32 9.99 -5.21
CA SER A 227 9.65 10.90 -6.32
C SER A 227 9.87 10.12 -7.63
N LEU A 228 10.50 8.96 -7.58
CA LEU A 228 10.69 8.09 -8.72
C LEU A 228 9.35 7.51 -9.22
N ILE A 229 8.49 7.04 -8.30
CA ILE A 229 7.13 6.57 -8.62
C ILE A 229 6.32 7.68 -9.32
N ASN A 230 6.35 8.91 -8.79
CA ASN A 230 5.58 10.03 -9.34
C ASN A 230 6.02 10.43 -10.76
N GLN A 231 7.25 10.14 -11.14
CA GLN A 231 7.80 10.48 -12.46
C GLN A 231 7.68 9.33 -13.47
N SER A 232 7.33 8.12 -13.03
CA SER A 232 7.21 6.95 -13.89
C SER A 232 5.94 7.00 -14.72
N ASP A 233 6.04 6.64 -16.00
CA ASP A 233 4.89 6.57 -16.92
C ASP A 233 4.16 5.23 -16.74
N ILE A 234 4.91 4.16 -16.45
CA ILE A 234 4.42 2.82 -16.17
C ILE A 234 4.98 2.33 -14.84
N ILE A 235 4.16 1.63 -14.06
CA ILE A 235 4.58 0.98 -12.82
C ILE A 235 4.11 -0.46 -12.83
N ILE A 236 5.05 -1.38 -12.57
CA ILE A 236 4.80 -2.82 -12.43
C ILE A 236 5.24 -3.21 -11.02
N THR A 237 4.33 -3.74 -10.22
CA THR A 237 4.62 -4.06 -8.82
C THR A 237 3.81 -5.25 -8.34
N PRO A 238 4.37 -6.12 -7.50
CA PRO A 238 3.58 -7.05 -6.73
C PRO A 238 2.63 -6.31 -5.79
N GLU A 239 1.60 -7.00 -5.31
CA GLU A 239 0.69 -6.46 -4.30
C GLU A 239 1.46 -6.13 -3.01
N CYS A 240 1.73 -4.84 -2.78
CA CYS A 240 2.51 -4.30 -1.65
C CYS A 240 2.26 -2.80 -1.47
N GLY A 241 3.04 -2.13 -0.63
CA GLY A 241 2.95 -0.68 -0.40
C GLY A 241 3.12 0.17 -1.66
N CYS A 242 3.87 -0.29 -2.65
CA CYS A 242 4.05 0.38 -3.93
C CYS A 242 2.72 0.61 -4.66
N VAL A 243 1.79 -0.37 -4.62
CA VAL A 243 0.44 -0.24 -5.22
C VAL A 243 -0.28 0.98 -4.71
N HIS A 244 -0.24 1.21 -3.39
CA HIS A 244 -0.99 2.31 -2.76
C HIS A 244 -0.39 3.68 -3.11
N ILE A 245 0.93 3.80 -3.16
CA ILE A 245 1.58 5.05 -3.62
C ILE A 245 1.31 5.29 -5.10
N SER A 246 1.46 4.26 -5.92
CA SER A 246 1.22 4.33 -7.37
C SER A 246 -0.23 4.68 -7.71
N SER A 247 -1.18 4.33 -6.84
CA SER A 247 -2.59 4.69 -7.02
C SER A 247 -2.85 6.20 -6.98
N LEU A 248 -1.93 6.97 -6.42
CA LEU A 248 -1.99 8.42 -6.30
C LEU A 248 -1.32 9.16 -7.48
N THR A 249 -0.79 8.44 -8.46
CA THR A 249 -0.09 9.00 -9.63
C THR A 249 -0.92 8.86 -10.90
N ASN A 250 -0.47 9.46 -12.00
CA ASN A 250 -1.09 9.31 -13.33
C ASN A 250 -0.50 8.14 -14.14
N SER A 251 0.45 7.38 -13.58
CA SER A 251 1.12 6.26 -14.25
C SER A 251 0.15 5.16 -14.65
N LYS A 252 0.40 4.45 -15.75
CA LYS A 252 -0.24 3.16 -16.01
C LYS A 252 0.22 2.15 -14.93
N LEU A 253 -0.67 1.37 -14.36
CA LEU A 253 -0.35 0.47 -13.24
C LEU A 253 -0.66 -0.98 -13.58
N CYS A 254 0.33 -1.85 -13.40
CA CYS A 254 0.17 -3.30 -13.42
C CYS A 254 0.48 -3.88 -12.04
N ILE A 255 -0.42 -4.70 -11.50
CA ILE A 255 -0.27 -5.36 -10.22
C ILE A 255 -0.12 -6.86 -10.43
N ILE A 256 0.94 -7.43 -9.87
CA ILE A 256 1.21 -8.86 -9.94
C ILE A 256 0.74 -9.54 -8.65
N TYR A 257 -0.16 -10.49 -8.80
CA TYR A 257 -0.69 -11.33 -7.74
C TYR A 257 -0.06 -12.71 -7.78
N GLN A 258 0.01 -13.39 -6.66
CA GLN A 258 0.53 -14.75 -6.59
C GLN A 258 -0.29 -15.72 -7.45
N ASN A 259 -1.60 -15.63 -7.35
CA ASN A 259 -2.57 -16.45 -8.07
C ASN A 259 -3.97 -15.82 -7.96
N LYS A 260 -4.96 -16.41 -8.60
CA LYS A 260 -6.37 -15.97 -8.55
C LYS A 260 -6.93 -15.88 -7.13
N ILE A 261 -6.55 -16.80 -6.24
CA ILE A 261 -7.00 -16.79 -4.85
C ILE A 261 -6.43 -15.59 -4.11
N SER A 262 -5.14 -15.32 -4.27
CA SER A 262 -4.49 -14.13 -3.70
C SER A 262 -5.11 -12.86 -4.25
N ARG A 263 -5.34 -12.76 -5.57
CA ARG A 263 -6.02 -11.62 -6.19
C ARG A 263 -7.37 -11.37 -5.54
N LYS A 264 -8.21 -12.40 -5.41
CA LYS A 264 -9.51 -12.31 -4.75
C LYS A 264 -9.42 -11.84 -3.30
N HIS A 265 -8.41 -12.31 -2.55
CA HIS A 265 -8.19 -11.91 -1.16
C HIS A 265 -7.75 -10.44 -1.02
N TYR A 266 -7.13 -9.87 -2.04
CA TYR A 266 -6.60 -8.50 -2.01
C TYR A 266 -7.47 -7.49 -2.77
N GLU A 267 -8.60 -7.90 -3.34
CA GLU A 267 -9.55 -7.00 -4.02
C GLU A 267 -9.99 -5.81 -3.14
N GLU A 268 -10.13 -6.01 -1.83
CA GLU A 268 -10.47 -4.93 -0.89
C GLU A 268 -9.38 -3.86 -0.74
N TYR A 269 -8.16 -4.11 -1.25
CA TYR A 269 -6.99 -3.22 -1.20
C TYR A 269 -6.49 -2.80 -2.58
N THR A 270 -7.26 -3.03 -3.63
CA THR A 270 -6.91 -2.55 -4.96
C THR A 270 -6.78 -1.02 -5.00
N PRO A 271 -6.17 -0.43 -6.03
CA PRO A 271 -6.13 1.01 -6.18
C PRO A 271 -7.53 1.63 -6.13
N TRP A 272 -7.74 2.60 -5.24
CA TRP A 272 -9.03 3.28 -5.12
C TRP A 272 -9.24 4.24 -6.29
N LYS A 273 -10.35 4.05 -7.05
CA LYS A 273 -10.71 4.90 -8.20
C LYS A 273 -9.60 5.02 -9.28
N LYS A 274 -8.71 4.03 -9.41
CA LYS A 274 -7.67 3.99 -10.44
C LYS A 274 -7.76 2.69 -11.22
N GLU A 275 -7.71 2.78 -12.54
CA GLU A 275 -7.61 1.62 -13.43
C GLU A 275 -6.23 0.97 -13.31
N PHE A 276 -6.19 -0.34 -13.36
CA PHE A 276 -4.97 -1.13 -13.32
C PHE A 276 -5.14 -2.46 -14.04
N LEU A 277 -4.03 -3.00 -14.57
CA LEU A 277 -3.97 -4.36 -15.06
C LEU A 277 -3.57 -5.30 -13.89
N GLY A 278 -4.39 -6.30 -13.60
CA GLY A 278 -4.05 -7.36 -12.63
C GLY A 278 -3.61 -8.62 -13.35
N LEU A 279 -2.41 -9.12 -13.06
CA LEU A 279 -1.88 -10.38 -13.59
C LEU A 279 -1.52 -11.33 -12.45
N GLU A 280 -1.52 -12.62 -12.72
CA GLU A 280 -1.14 -13.66 -11.78
C GLU A 280 0.22 -14.28 -12.17
N THR A 281 1.07 -14.62 -11.18
CA THR A 281 2.40 -15.19 -11.44
C THR A 281 2.36 -16.63 -11.96
N ASP A 282 1.25 -17.34 -11.74
CA ASP A 282 1.01 -18.68 -12.27
C ASP A 282 0.46 -18.68 -13.72
N ASP A 283 0.30 -17.49 -14.33
CA ASP A 283 -0.09 -17.35 -15.73
C ASP A 283 1.11 -17.64 -16.64
N ASN A 284 1.02 -18.67 -17.46
CA ASN A 284 2.06 -19.05 -18.42
C ASN A 284 2.36 -17.95 -19.47
N GLN A 285 1.45 -16.98 -19.64
CA GLN A 285 1.61 -15.85 -20.54
C GLN A 285 2.01 -14.55 -19.83
N LEU A 286 2.43 -14.62 -18.56
CA LEU A 286 2.75 -13.44 -17.76
C LEU A 286 3.72 -12.50 -18.47
N ASN A 287 4.86 -13.02 -18.96
CA ASN A 287 5.88 -12.19 -19.61
C ASN A 287 5.35 -11.52 -20.89
N SER A 288 4.61 -12.24 -21.73
CA SER A 288 4.01 -11.65 -22.95
C SER A 288 2.98 -10.59 -22.62
N LYS A 289 2.13 -10.79 -21.59
CA LYS A 289 1.17 -9.80 -21.15
C LYS A 289 1.85 -8.55 -20.57
N LEU A 290 2.96 -8.71 -19.82
CA LEU A 290 3.76 -7.61 -19.33
C LEU A 290 4.41 -6.82 -20.48
N LEU A 291 5.00 -7.51 -21.45
CA LEU A 291 5.59 -6.87 -22.63
C LEU A 291 4.55 -6.09 -23.46
N ASN A 292 3.34 -6.60 -23.57
CA ASN A 292 2.24 -5.90 -24.23
C ASN A 292 1.74 -4.69 -23.43
N PHE A 293 1.77 -4.75 -22.10
CA PHE A 293 1.39 -3.63 -21.24
C PHE A 293 2.36 -2.45 -21.32
N ILE A 294 3.65 -2.73 -21.61
CA ILE A 294 4.72 -1.74 -21.75
C ILE A 294 4.71 -1.09 -23.17
N GLN A 295 3.75 -1.36 -23.99
CA GLN A 295 3.64 -0.74 -25.33
C GLN A 295 3.16 0.71 -25.29
#